data_f08be7d83580e4dc217ff440d2af2a9b
#
_entry.id   f08be7d83580e4dc217ff440d2af2a9b
#
_cell.length_a   1.000
_cell.length_b   1.000
_cell.length_c   1.000
_cell.angle_alpha   90.00
_cell.angle_beta   90.00
_cell.angle_gamma   90.00
#
_symmetry.space_group_name_H-M   'P 1'
#
loop_
_entity.id
_entity.type
_entity.pdbx_description
1 polymer ?
#
loop_
_entity_poly.entity_id
_entity_poly.type
_entity_poly.pdbx_seq_one_letter_code
_entity_poly.pdbx_strand_id
1 'polypeptide(L)'
;MKTSGLLIACSFLISGCMGMPQFPEQEKNPKFWNDWAQQTLKDSLEQDFSNKKAKNLILFLGDGMGVPTVTAARILKGQLSGQNGEETQLEMDKFPFVSLAKTYNTNAQVPDSAGTATAYLCGVKANEGTVGVSAAAVRSQCNTTKGNEVTSILKWAKDAKKSVGIVTTTRVNHATPSAAYAHCVDRDWYSDNEMPDEALQSGCKDIARQLFENIPYINVIMGGGRKFMYPKNMSDVEYPDMTKYSGTRKDKRNLVEEWKNKMKDEKAQYVWNKEQLKSLNPKDVDYLLGLFEPLDMPYDLDRNINTDPSLTEMVEVAIKILQNNPNGFYLLVEGGRIDHGHHEGKAKQALHEAVEMDRAIGLAGRLTSIHDTLSVVTADHSHVFSFGGYTHRGNTIFGLAPKTSDVDHKSYTSILYGNGPGYKLVKGERENASVTKYEEKNYQAQAAVPLSAETHGGEDVAVFAKGPMAHLLHGVQEQNYIPHVMAYAACIGQNKNHCMLKDGAVGLTPMFSSIATILTVTRLLC
;
A
#
# COMPACT_ATOMS: atom_id res chain seq x y z
N MET A 1 -18.01 81.02 9.28
CA MET A 1 -17.45 80.10 10.31
C MET A 1 -17.56 78.67 9.78
N LYS A 2 -16.44 78.12 9.37
CA LYS A 2 -16.35 76.75 8.85
C LYS A 2 -15.69 75.87 9.93
N THR A 3 -16.41 74.91 10.44
CA THR A 3 -15.90 73.93 11.39
C THR A 3 -15.45 72.72 10.59
N SER A 4 -14.13 72.48 10.59
CA SER A 4 -13.50 71.28 10.02
C SER A 4 -13.57 70.13 11.02
N GLY A 5 -14.30 69.09 10.68
CA GLY A 5 -14.29 67.81 11.44
C GLY A 5 -13.12 66.99 11.07
N LEU A 6 -12.27 66.61 12.04
CA LEU A 6 -11.13 65.72 11.94
C LEU A 6 -11.64 64.30 12.12
N LEU A 7 -11.64 63.52 11.05
CA LEU A 7 -11.89 62.06 11.10
C LEU A 7 -10.59 61.34 11.55
N ILE A 8 -10.59 60.84 12.78
CA ILE A 8 -9.55 59.94 13.28
C ILE A 8 -9.91 58.53 12.82
N ALA A 9 -9.16 58.02 11.83
CA ALA A 9 -9.23 56.61 11.44
C ALA A 9 -8.49 55.77 12.48
N CYS A 10 -9.22 55.06 13.35
CA CYS A 10 -8.68 54.01 14.19
C CYS A 10 -8.42 52.76 13.35
N SER A 11 -7.17 52.56 12.95
CA SER A 11 -6.71 51.30 12.39
C SER A 11 -6.66 50.26 13.51
N PHE A 12 -7.66 49.39 13.58
CA PHE A 12 -7.58 48.17 14.39
C PHE A 12 -6.60 47.21 13.72
N LEU A 13 -5.37 47.16 14.23
CA LEU A 13 -4.48 46.05 14.04
C LEU A 13 -5.09 44.84 14.77
N ILE A 14 -5.82 43.99 14.04
CA ILE A 14 -6.18 42.67 14.52
C ILE A 14 -4.88 41.87 14.48
N SER A 15 -4.12 41.91 15.57
CA SER A 15 -3.10 40.94 15.88
C SER A 15 -3.81 39.60 16.09
N GLY A 16 -3.81 38.74 15.07
CA GLY A 16 -4.32 37.37 15.20
C GLY A 16 -3.48 36.63 16.24
N CYS A 17 -3.91 36.65 17.51
CA CYS A 17 -3.53 35.61 18.44
C CYS A 17 -4.03 34.29 17.82
N MET A 18 -3.15 33.51 17.19
CA MET A 18 -3.39 32.11 17.05
C MET A 18 -3.52 31.56 18.46
N GLY A 19 -4.75 31.34 18.91
CA GLY A 19 -5.02 30.69 20.18
C GLY A 19 -4.30 29.36 20.17
N MET A 20 -3.57 29.02 21.25
CA MET A 20 -3.06 27.68 21.45
C MET A 20 -4.22 26.69 21.25
N PRO A 21 -3.99 25.53 20.59
CA PRO A 21 -5.02 24.51 20.45
C PRO A 21 -5.66 24.24 21.82
N GLN A 22 -6.99 24.41 21.92
CA GLN A 22 -7.67 24.10 23.16
C GLN A 22 -7.78 22.59 23.27
N PHE A 23 -7.06 22.02 24.23
CA PHE A 23 -7.22 20.61 24.62
C PHE A 23 -8.59 20.45 25.29
N PRO A 24 -9.27 19.31 25.08
CA PRO A 24 -10.50 19.02 25.79
C PRO A 24 -10.26 19.09 27.31
N GLU A 25 -11.01 19.92 28.02
CA GLU A 25 -10.86 20.13 29.47
C GLU A 25 -10.97 18.82 30.26
N GLN A 26 -11.77 17.86 29.79
CA GLN A 26 -11.93 16.54 30.40
C GLN A 26 -10.61 15.74 30.47
N GLU A 27 -9.68 15.95 29.55
CA GLU A 27 -8.39 15.26 29.50
C GLU A 27 -7.44 15.67 30.64
N LYS A 28 -7.69 16.80 31.28
CA LYS A 28 -6.96 17.24 32.49
C LYS A 28 -7.31 16.39 33.71
N ASN A 29 -8.45 15.70 33.68
CA ASN A 29 -8.88 14.85 34.76
C ASN A 29 -8.32 13.42 34.58
N PRO A 30 -7.53 12.88 35.51
CA PRO A 30 -7.04 11.51 35.43
C PRO A 30 -8.13 10.44 35.25
N LYS A 31 -9.33 10.73 35.74
CA LYS A 31 -10.50 9.81 35.57
C LYS A 31 -10.82 9.57 34.11
N PHE A 32 -10.72 10.58 33.25
CA PHE A 32 -10.95 10.45 31.81
C PHE A 32 -10.06 9.35 31.21
N TRP A 33 -8.76 9.40 31.50
CA TRP A 33 -7.80 8.42 30.98
C TRP A 33 -7.99 7.04 31.59
N ASN A 34 -8.33 6.96 32.89
CA ASN A 34 -8.63 5.71 33.53
C ASN A 34 -9.88 5.05 32.96
N ASP A 35 -10.95 5.81 32.75
CA ASP A 35 -12.19 5.30 32.14
C ASP A 35 -11.95 4.80 30.73
N TRP A 36 -11.18 5.57 29.93
CA TRP A 36 -10.79 5.20 28.57
C TRP A 36 -9.98 3.89 28.56
N ALA A 37 -8.99 3.78 29.46
CA ALA A 37 -8.17 2.57 29.57
C ALA A 37 -8.99 1.35 30.00
N GLN A 38 -9.93 1.52 30.93
CA GLN A 38 -10.83 0.44 31.36
C GLN A 38 -11.74 -0.03 30.22
N GLN A 39 -12.28 0.89 29.42
CA GLN A 39 -13.08 0.52 28.25
C GLN A 39 -12.24 -0.24 27.21
N THR A 40 -11.02 0.26 26.90
CA THR A 40 -10.11 -0.41 25.97
C THR A 40 -9.74 -1.82 26.46
N LEU A 41 -9.48 -1.98 27.76
CA LEU A 41 -9.20 -3.29 28.35
C LEU A 41 -10.40 -4.24 28.22
N LYS A 42 -11.62 -3.75 28.48
CA LYS A 42 -12.85 -4.52 28.32
C LYS A 42 -13.04 -4.98 26.87
N ASP A 43 -12.90 -4.07 25.91
CA ASP A 43 -13.03 -4.37 24.47
C ASP A 43 -11.98 -5.43 24.03
N SER A 44 -10.75 -5.34 24.57
CA SER A 44 -9.68 -6.31 24.29
C SER A 44 -9.99 -7.70 24.89
N LEU A 45 -10.61 -7.77 26.09
CA LEU A 45 -10.99 -9.03 26.71
C LEU A 45 -12.21 -9.71 26.02
N GLU A 46 -13.06 -8.91 25.37
CA GLU A 46 -14.21 -9.40 24.61
C GLU A 46 -13.84 -9.81 23.18
N GLN A 47 -12.55 -9.65 22.77
CA GLN A 47 -12.10 -9.94 21.44
C GLN A 47 -12.05 -11.44 21.15
N ASP A 48 -12.84 -11.89 20.17
CA ASP A 48 -12.87 -13.28 19.71
C ASP A 48 -11.83 -13.58 18.63
N PHE A 49 -11.15 -14.73 18.76
CA PHE A 49 -10.30 -15.30 17.74
C PHE A 49 -11.12 -16.12 16.74
N SER A 50 -11.19 -15.66 15.50
CA SER A 50 -11.89 -16.41 14.46
C SER A 50 -10.98 -17.45 13.80
N ASN A 51 -11.25 -18.73 14.07
CA ASN A 51 -10.60 -19.88 13.41
C ASN A 51 -11.39 -20.38 12.18
N LYS A 52 -12.32 -19.57 11.67
CA LYS A 52 -13.08 -19.90 10.45
C LYS A 52 -12.21 -19.79 9.21
N LYS A 53 -12.62 -20.46 8.13
CA LYS A 53 -12.01 -20.32 6.82
C LYS A 53 -12.38 -18.99 6.19
N ALA A 54 -11.40 -18.27 5.66
CA ALA A 54 -11.64 -17.06 4.88
C ALA A 54 -12.18 -17.42 3.48
N LYS A 55 -13.31 -16.85 3.11
CA LYS A 55 -13.85 -16.91 1.76
C LYS A 55 -13.14 -15.90 0.86
N ASN A 56 -12.93 -14.69 1.38
CA ASN A 56 -12.31 -13.58 0.65
C ASN A 56 -11.00 -13.17 1.34
N LEU A 57 -10.07 -12.70 0.53
CA LEU A 57 -8.79 -12.15 0.97
C LEU A 57 -8.59 -10.78 0.33
N ILE A 58 -8.22 -9.79 1.13
CA ILE A 58 -7.83 -8.46 0.64
C ILE A 58 -6.49 -8.09 1.27
N LEU A 59 -5.51 -7.79 0.44
CA LEU A 59 -4.23 -7.22 0.86
C LEU A 59 -4.18 -5.76 0.41
N PHE A 60 -4.11 -4.85 1.37
CA PHE A 60 -3.82 -3.44 1.14
C PHE A 60 -2.33 -3.20 1.37
N LEU A 61 -1.67 -2.64 0.39
CA LEU A 61 -0.28 -2.28 0.45
C LEU A 61 -0.11 -0.77 0.25
N GLY A 62 0.40 -0.08 1.26
CA GLY A 62 0.89 1.29 1.11
C GLY A 62 2.37 1.24 0.79
N ASP A 63 2.74 1.49 -0.47
CA ASP A 63 4.14 1.54 -0.89
C ASP A 63 4.85 2.65 -0.11
N GLY A 64 5.94 2.32 0.57
CA GLY A 64 6.70 3.26 1.40
C GLY A 64 5.98 3.75 2.67
N MET A 65 4.86 3.12 3.07
CA MET A 65 4.03 3.55 4.20
C MET A 65 4.59 3.05 5.54
N GLY A 66 5.75 3.55 5.96
CA GLY A 66 6.34 3.26 7.27
C GLY A 66 5.49 3.77 8.43
N VAL A 67 5.84 3.36 9.65
CA VAL A 67 5.13 3.76 10.88
C VAL A 67 5.01 5.29 11.05
N PRO A 68 6.04 6.10 10.77
CA PRO A 68 5.91 7.55 10.81
C PRO A 68 4.89 8.09 9.82
N THR A 69 4.80 7.51 8.62
CA THR A 69 3.80 7.88 7.60
C THR A 69 2.39 7.55 8.07
N VAL A 70 2.16 6.37 8.66
CA VAL A 70 0.86 6.00 9.26
C VAL A 70 0.45 7.01 10.33
N THR A 71 1.37 7.37 11.23
CA THR A 71 1.07 8.31 12.31
C THR A 71 0.79 9.72 11.78
N ALA A 72 1.58 10.22 10.82
CA ALA A 72 1.36 11.52 10.20
C ALA A 72 0.04 11.57 9.40
N ALA A 73 -0.31 10.50 8.68
CA ALA A 73 -1.57 10.36 7.96
C ALA A 73 -2.79 10.36 8.91
N ARG A 74 -2.68 9.73 10.10
CA ARG A 74 -3.70 9.78 11.15
C ARG A 74 -3.96 11.21 11.59
N ILE A 75 -2.89 11.97 11.88
CA ILE A 75 -2.99 13.37 12.26
C ILE A 75 -3.63 14.19 11.13
N LEU A 76 -3.17 14.01 9.89
CA LEU A 76 -3.74 14.69 8.74
C LEU A 76 -5.23 14.39 8.58
N LYS A 77 -5.66 13.12 8.69
CA LYS A 77 -7.07 12.74 8.58
C LYS A 77 -7.96 13.52 9.57
N GLY A 78 -7.52 13.64 10.83
CA GLY A 78 -8.24 14.41 11.84
C GLY A 78 -8.26 15.91 11.51
N GLN A 79 -7.12 16.47 11.10
CA GLN A 79 -7.03 17.88 10.72
C GLN A 79 -7.90 18.22 9.51
N LEU A 80 -8.01 17.34 8.53
CA LEU A 80 -8.95 17.49 7.41
C LEU A 80 -10.42 17.48 7.86
N SER A 81 -10.71 16.96 9.03
CA SER A 81 -12.04 16.93 9.67
C SER A 81 -12.22 18.04 10.72
N GLY A 82 -11.28 18.98 10.82
CA GLY A 82 -11.34 20.10 11.77
C GLY A 82 -11.00 19.73 13.22
N GLN A 83 -10.36 18.57 13.45
CA GLN A 83 -9.89 18.12 14.76
C GLN A 83 -8.39 18.41 14.93
N ASN A 84 -7.85 18.21 16.12
CA ASN A 84 -6.39 18.31 16.34
C ASN A 84 -5.61 17.26 15.54
N GLY A 85 -6.11 16.03 15.51
CA GLY A 85 -5.62 14.95 14.66
C GLY A 85 -5.00 13.79 15.41
N GLU A 86 -4.30 14.02 16.51
CA GLU A 86 -3.59 12.99 17.27
C GLU A 86 -4.53 11.94 17.86
N GLU A 87 -5.73 12.32 18.25
CA GLU A 87 -6.80 11.45 18.78
C GLU A 87 -7.61 10.72 17.71
N THR A 88 -7.39 11.04 16.43
CA THR A 88 -8.11 10.43 15.31
C THR A 88 -7.67 8.96 15.12
N GLN A 89 -8.54 8.16 14.55
CA GLN A 89 -8.23 6.79 14.13
C GLN A 89 -8.32 6.66 12.61
N LEU A 90 -7.32 6.01 12.03
CA LEU A 90 -7.43 5.44 10.68
C LEU A 90 -8.32 4.20 10.71
N GLU A 91 -8.84 3.78 9.56
CA GLU A 91 -9.60 2.52 9.47
C GLU A 91 -8.74 1.31 9.82
N MET A 92 -7.44 1.34 9.47
CA MET A 92 -6.50 0.29 9.85
C MET A 92 -6.19 0.27 11.35
N ASP A 93 -6.24 1.41 12.06
CA ASP A 93 -6.04 1.47 13.53
C ASP A 93 -7.12 0.70 14.30
N LYS A 94 -8.29 0.49 13.68
CA LYS A 94 -9.41 -0.29 14.25
C LYS A 94 -9.24 -1.80 14.05
N PHE A 95 -8.17 -2.24 13.38
CA PHE A 95 -7.91 -3.66 13.18
C PHE A 95 -7.37 -4.28 14.47
N PRO A 96 -7.93 -5.42 14.92
CA PRO A 96 -7.62 -5.95 16.23
C PRO A 96 -6.24 -6.57 16.39
N PHE A 97 -5.59 -6.94 15.28
CA PHE A 97 -4.28 -7.60 15.33
C PHE A 97 -3.25 -6.77 14.59
N VAL A 98 -2.10 -6.59 15.24
CA VAL A 98 -0.96 -5.85 14.71
C VAL A 98 0.32 -6.65 14.93
N SER A 99 1.17 -6.66 13.92
CA SER A 99 2.53 -7.19 13.97
C SER A 99 3.50 -6.26 13.27
N LEU A 100 4.79 -6.53 13.38
CA LEU A 100 5.84 -5.89 12.60
C LEU A 100 6.43 -6.89 11.60
N ALA A 101 6.77 -6.41 10.41
CA ALA A 101 7.40 -7.20 9.36
C ALA A 101 8.78 -6.63 9.00
N LYS A 102 9.79 -7.52 8.95
CA LYS A 102 11.14 -7.19 8.52
C LYS A 102 11.21 -7.08 7.00
N THR A 103 11.68 -5.96 6.50
CA THR A 103 11.55 -5.55 5.10
C THR A 103 12.75 -5.87 4.21
N TYR A 104 13.94 -6.15 4.75
CA TYR A 104 15.18 -6.33 4.00
C TYR A 104 15.05 -7.33 2.84
N ASN A 105 15.73 -7.05 1.72
CA ASN A 105 15.91 -8.00 0.62
C ASN A 105 17.09 -8.94 0.94
N THR A 106 17.17 -10.08 0.26
CA THR A 106 18.24 -11.07 0.53
C THR A 106 19.65 -10.52 0.35
N ASN A 107 19.82 -9.51 -0.47
CA ASN A 107 21.10 -8.87 -0.77
C ASN A 107 21.17 -7.38 -0.40
N ALA A 108 20.13 -6.81 0.23
CA ALA A 108 20.09 -5.39 0.60
C ALA A 108 19.45 -5.18 1.98
N GLN A 109 20.14 -4.44 2.85
CA GLN A 109 19.65 -4.07 4.17
C GLN A 109 18.45 -3.12 4.11
N VAL A 110 18.49 -2.17 3.19
CA VAL A 110 17.37 -1.29 2.83
C VAL A 110 16.79 -1.84 1.53
N PRO A 111 15.51 -2.23 1.51
CA PRO A 111 14.94 -2.95 0.37
C PRO A 111 14.47 -2.04 -0.76
N ASP A 112 14.21 -2.66 -1.91
CA ASP A 112 13.37 -2.11 -2.98
C ASP A 112 11.99 -2.77 -3.01
N SER A 113 11.02 -2.10 -3.66
CA SER A 113 9.63 -2.58 -3.72
C SER A 113 9.47 -3.88 -4.53
N ALA A 114 10.35 -4.22 -5.47
CA ALA A 114 10.23 -5.44 -6.27
C ALA A 114 10.59 -6.70 -5.46
N GLY A 115 11.72 -6.63 -4.73
CA GLY A 115 12.14 -7.74 -3.85
C GLY A 115 11.18 -7.93 -2.68
N THR A 116 10.68 -6.84 -2.08
CA THR A 116 9.67 -6.93 -1.02
C THR A 116 8.34 -7.45 -1.54
N ALA A 117 7.88 -7.01 -2.73
CA ALA A 117 6.65 -7.53 -3.34
C ALA A 117 6.74 -9.05 -3.58
N THR A 118 7.89 -9.55 -4.00
CA THR A 118 8.12 -10.99 -4.11
C THR A 118 7.97 -11.66 -2.73
N ALA A 119 8.43 -11.03 -1.65
CA ALA A 119 8.28 -11.59 -0.31
C ALA A 119 6.80 -11.66 0.11
N TYR A 120 6.07 -10.55 0.13
CA TYR A 120 4.70 -10.53 0.66
C TYR A 120 3.62 -11.02 -0.32
N LEU A 121 3.92 -11.26 -1.60
CA LEU A 121 3.00 -11.87 -2.57
C LEU A 121 3.34 -13.32 -2.89
N CYS A 122 4.62 -13.70 -2.94
CA CYS A 122 5.04 -15.05 -3.33
C CYS A 122 5.52 -15.88 -2.14
N GLY A 123 5.69 -15.30 -0.95
CA GLY A 123 6.13 -16.01 0.25
C GLY A 123 7.62 -16.34 0.28
N VAL A 124 8.42 -15.71 -0.56
CA VAL A 124 9.86 -15.96 -0.72
C VAL A 124 10.59 -14.61 -0.80
N LYS A 125 11.58 -14.39 0.08
CA LYS A 125 12.43 -13.20 -0.04
C LYS A 125 13.31 -13.28 -1.28
N ALA A 126 13.50 -12.14 -1.94
CA ALA A 126 14.19 -12.01 -3.22
C ALA A 126 15.31 -10.95 -3.18
N ASN A 127 16.11 -10.91 -4.23
CA ASN A 127 17.11 -9.88 -4.41
C ASN A 127 16.49 -8.56 -4.85
N GLU A 128 17.16 -7.47 -4.49
CA GLU A 128 16.83 -6.12 -4.95
C GLU A 128 16.63 -6.07 -6.47
N GLY A 129 15.57 -5.38 -6.91
CA GLY A 129 15.27 -5.13 -8.32
C GLY A 129 14.76 -6.34 -9.10
N THR A 130 14.48 -7.49 -8.45
CA THR A 130 13.94 -8.70 -9.11
C THR A 130 12.48 -8.92 -8.73
N VAL A 131 11.70 -9.50 -9.65
CA VAL A 131 10.24 -9.63 -9.55
C VAL A 131 9.82 -11.09 -9.71
N GLY A 132 9.15 -11.68 -8.72
CA GLY A 132 8.56 -13.01 -8.82
C GLY A 132 9.56 -14.13 -9.10
N VAL A 133 10.81 -13.95 -8.66
CA VAL A 133 11.88 -14.94 -8.76
C VAL A 133 12.58 -15.08 -7.41
N SER A 134 13.18 -16.24 -7.15
CA SER A 134 13.94 -16.50 -5.93
C SER A 134 15.27 -15.74 -5.91
N ALA A 135 15.93 -15.69 -4.74
CA ALA A 135 17.24 -15.06 -4.56
C ALA A 135 18.40 -15.72 -5.37
N ALA A 136 18.17 -16.85 -6.01
CA ALA A 136 19.13 -17.45 -6.94
C ALA A 136 19.15 -16.72 -8.30
N ALA A 137 18.13 -15.95 -8.62
CA ALA A 137 18.11 -15.10 -9.81
C ALA A 137 18.98 -13.85 -9.62
N VAL A 138 19.72 -13.47 -10.65
CA VAL A 138 20.64 -12.33 -10.64
C VAL A 138 20.04 -11.19 -11.46
N ARG A 139 19.96 -9.98 -10.88
CA ARG A 139 19.39 -8.82 -11.56
C ARG A 139 20.00 -8.59 -12.93
N SER A 140 19.16 -8.30 -13.92
CA SER A 140 19.48 -8.05 -15.33
C SER A 140 20.09 -9.26 -16.09
N GLN A 141 20.23 -10.44 -15.48
CA GLN A 141 20.74 -11.65 -16.13
C GLN A 141 19.61 -12.59 -16.52
N CYS A 142 19.12 -12.47 -17.76
CA CYS A 142 17.98 -13.22 -18.31
C CYS A 142 18.08 -14.73 -18.13
N ASN A 143 19.25 -15.32 -18.32
CA ASN A 143 19.51 -16.76 -18.20
C ASN A 143 19.31 -17.31 -16.78
N THR A 144 19.23 -16.46 -15.77
CA THR A 144 18.99 -16.86 -14.37
C THR A 144 17.51 -16.87 -13.99
N THR A 145 16.60 -16.53 -14.89
CA THR A 145 15.14 -16.56 -14.63
C THR A 145 14.62 -17.98 -14.55
N LYS A 146 14.97 -18.82 -15.55
CA LYS A 146 14.42 -20.15 -15.70
C LYS A 146 14.80 -21.06 -14.54
N GLY A 147 13.77 -21.63 -13.88
CA GLY A 147 13.91 -22.49 -12.71
C GLY A 147 13.96 -21.74 -11.37
N ASN A 148 13.93 -20.40 -11.40
CA ASN A 148 13.90 -19.55 -10.22
C ASN A 148 12.58 -18.80 -10.06
N GLU A 149 11.59 -19.06 -10.92
CA GLU A 149 10.26 -18.45 -10.84
C GLU A 149 9.52 -18.91 -9.57
N VAL A 150 8.88 -17.97 -8.88
CA VAL A 150 8.04 -18.23 -7.70
C VAL A 150 6.62 -17.75 -7.93
N THR A 151 5.63 -18.55 -7.52
CA THR A 151 4.21 -18.23 -7.74
C THR A 151 3.64 -17.38 -6.62
N SER A 152 2.72 -16.48 -6.96
CA SER A 152 2.09 -15.56 -6.02
C SER A 152 0.80 -16.11 -5.40
N ILE A 153 0.36 -15.49 -4.30
CA ILE A 153 -0.94 -15.76 -3.69
C ILE A 153 -2.11 -15.46 -4.65
N LEU A 154 -1.95 -14.53 -5.59
CA LEU A 154 -2.93 -14.28 -6.65
C LEU A 154 -3.09 -15.53 -7.52
N LYS A 155 -1.97 -16.15 -7.93
CA LYS A 155 -1.99 -17.42 -8.68
C LYS A 155 -2.60 -18.54 -7.85
N TRP A 156 -2.24 -18.68 -6.58
CA TRP A 156 -2.81 -19.70 -5.69
C TRP A 156 -4.33 -19.55 -5.52
N ALA A 157 -4.81 -18.30 -5.41
CA ALA A 157 -6.25 -18.02 -5.34
C ALA A 157 -6.96 -18.34 -6.65
N LYS A 158 -6.34 -18.01 -7.80
CA LYS A 158 -6.88 -18.35 -9.13
C LYS A 158 -6.99 -19.85 -9.33
N ASP A 159 -5.95 -20.62 -8.96
CA ASP A 159 -5.95 -22.08 -9.03
C ASP A 159 -7.02 -22.71 -8.13
N ALA A 160 -7.35 -22.06 -7.02
CA ALA A 160 -8.46 -22.43 -6.15
C ALA A 160 -9.84 -21.93 -6.64
N LYS A 161 -9.93 -21.48 -7.90
CA LYS A 161 -11.16 -21.02 -8.58
C LYS A 161 -11.79 -19.78 -7.92
N LYS A 162 -11.01 -19.00 -7.21
CA LYS A 162 -11.42 -17.67 -6.74
C LYS A 162 -11.28 -16.64 -7.85
N SER A 163 -12.09 -15.58 -7.82
CA SER A 163 -11.80 -14.38 -8.61
C SER A 163 -10.59 -13.68 -8.04
N VAL A 164 -9.81 -13.02 -8.91
CA VAL A 164 -8.58 -12.34 -8.52
C VAL A 164 -8.51 -10.95 -9.12
N GLY A 165 -8.00 -9.98 -8.35
CA GLY A 165 -7.91 -8.59 -8.79
C GLY A 165 -6.65 -7.88 -8.32
N ILE A 166 -6.27 -6.87 -9.10
CA ILE A 166 -5.18 -5.93 -8.82
C ILE A 166 -5.73 -4.52 -9.06
N VAL A 167 -5.58 -3.65 -8.05
CA VAL A 167 -5.92 -2.23 -8.13
C VAL A 167 -4.75 -1.44 -7.57
N THR A 168 -4.26 -0.46 -8.33
CA THR A 168 -3.10 0.34 -7.93
C THR A 168 -3.23 1.79 -8.36
N THR A 169 -2.58 2.71 -7.67
CA THR A 169 -2.38 4.09 -8.10
C THR A 169 -1.09 4.27 -8.90
N THR A 170 -0.26 3.24 -9.05
CA THR A 170 0.86 3.21 -10.00
C THR A 170 0.42 2.68 -11.37
N ARG A 171 1.37 2.54 -12.30
CA ARG A 171 1.22 1.71 -13.49
C ARG A 171 1.08 0.24 -13.10
N VAL A 172 0.18 -0.50 -13.79
CA VAL A 172 -0.10 -1.91 -13.47
C VAL A 172 1.09 -2.85 -13.66
N ASN A 173 2.16 -2.39 -14.29
CA ASN A 173 3.44 -3.07 -14.47
C ASN A 173 4.57 -2.48 -13.62
N HIS A 174 4.25 -1.72 -12.55
CA HIS A 174 5.19 -1.31 -11.51
C HIS A 174 5.61 -2.51 -10.64
N ALA A 175 6.56 -2.31 -9.75
CA ALA A 175 7.17 -3.35 -8.92
C ALA A 175 6.13 -4.19 -8.16
N THR A 176 5.27 -3.57 -7.37
CA THR A 176 4.28 -4.24 -6.51
C THR A 176 3.26 -5.06 -7.31
N PRO A 177 2.50 -4.47 -8.26
CA PRO A 177 1.52 -5.26 -9.01
C PRO A 177 2.18 -6.34 -9.86
N SER A 178 3.39 -6.11 -10.38
CA SER A 178 4.06 -7.06 -11.25
C SER A 178 4.43 -8.37 -10.54
N ALA A 179 4.83 -8.33 -9.27
CA ALA A 179 5.14 -9.54 -8.51
C ALA A 179 3.93 -10.47 -8.30
N ALA A 180 2.71 -9.96 -8.52
CA ALA A 180 1.52 -10.80 -8.48
C ALA A 180 1.42 -11.75 -9.70
N TYR A 181 2.06 -11.42 -10.84
CA TYR A 181 1.87 -12.17 -12.09
C TYR A 181 3.15 -12.39 -12.92
N ALA A 182 4.22 -11.62 -12.72
CA ALA A 182 5.43 -11.67 -13.54
C ALA A 182 6.59 -12.41 -12.85
N HIS A 183 7.52 -12.90 -13.69
CA HIS A 183 8.80 -13.46 -13.29
C HIS A 183 9.86 -12.75 -14.12
N CYS A 184 10.51 -11.74 -13.54
CA CYS A 184 11.43 -10.87 -14.23
C CYS A 184 12.67 -10.58 -13.38
N VAL A 185 13.85 -10.73 -13.96
CA VAL A 185 15.12 -10.44 -13.27
C VAL A 185 15.46 -8.96 -13.21
N ASP A 186 14.64 -8.10 -13.81
CA ASP A 186 14.79 -6.65 -13.69
C ASP A 186 13.44 -5.94 -13.67
N ARG A 187 13.15 -5.22 -12.58
CA ARG A 187 11.91 -4.48 -12.37
C ARG A 187 11.67 -3.36 -13.40
N ASP A 188 12.74 -2.92 -14.08
CA ASP A 188 12.67 -1.83 -15.03
C ASP A 188 12.35 -2.30 -16.46
N TRP A 189 12.19 -3.61 -16.69
CA TRP A 189 11.78 -4.14 -17.98
C TRP A 189 10.25 -4.05 -18.18
N TYR A 190 9.74 -2.82 -18.13
CA TYR A 190 8.30 -2.51 -18.20
C TYR A 190 7.66 -2.93 -19.53
N SER A 191 8.36 -2.66 -20.66
CA SER A 191 8.03 -3.15 -22.00
C SER A 191 9.31 -3.61 -22.69
N ASP A 192 9.22 -4.19 -23.87
CA ASP A 192 10.37 -4.61 -24.66
C ASP A 192 11.31 -3.45 -25.05
N ASN A 193 10.83 -2.21 -24.93
CA ASN A 193 11.66 -1.01 -25.18
C ASN A 193 12.72 -0.78 -24.11
N GLU A 194 12.43 -1.10 -22.87
CA GLU A 194 13.32 -0.95 -21.72
C GLU A 194 14.26 -2.15 -21.54
N MET A 195 14.06 -3.21 -22.32
CA MET A 195 14.90 -4.41 -22.27
C MET A 195 16.15 -4.27 -23.14
N PRO A 196 17.31 -4.77 -22.67
CA PRO A 196 18.49 -4.96 -23.52
C PRO A 196 18.18 -5.95 -24.66
N ASP A 197 18.73 -5.71 -25.84
CA ASP A 197 18.52 -6.59 -27.00
C ASP A 197 18.98 -8.03 -26.73
N GLU A 198 20.04 -8.22 -25.95
CA GLU A 198 20.53 -9.54 -25.52
C GLU A 198 19.49 -10.30 -24.69
N ALA A 199 18.78 -9.62 -23.79
CA ALA A 199 17.73 -10.23 -22.99
C ALA A 199 16.53 -10.65 -23.86
N LEU A 200 16.16 -9.83 -24.85
CA LEU A 200 15.10 -10.15 -25.82
C LEU A 200 15.50 -11.38 -26.67
N GLN A 201 16.73 -11.43 -27.16
CA GLN A 201 17.26 -12.55 -27.95
C GLN A 201 17.35 -13.84 -27.12
N SER A 202 17.60 -13.72 -25.81
CA SER A 202 17.64 -14.82 -24.86
C SER A 202 16.24 -15.32 -24.44
N GLY A 203 15.17 -14.68 -24.95
CA GLY A 203 13.79 -15.12 -24.74
C GLY A 203 13.13 -14.61 -23.46
N CYS A 204 13.73 -13.66 -22.73
CA CYS A 204 13.06 -12.98 -21.63
C CYS A 204 11.89 -12.12 -22.13
N LYS A 205 10.89 -12.01 -21.29
CA LYS A 205 9.65 -11.27 -21.58
C LYS A 205 9.56 -10.05 -20.69
N ASP A 206 9.11 -8.95 -21.25
CA ASP A 206 8.80 -7.74 -20.49
C ASP A 206 7.60 -7.96 -19.55
N ILE A 207 7.50 -7.10 -18.52
CA ILE A 207 6.48 -7.22 -17.48
C ILE A 207 5.07 -7.00 -18.04
N ALA A 208 4.87 -6.01 -18.94
CA ALA A 208 3.56 -5.73 -19.54
C ALA A 208 3.03 -6.93 -20.34
N ARG A 209 3.89 -7.61 -21.09
CA ARG A 209 3.54 -8.84 -21.81
C ARG A 209 3.14 -9.95 -20.85
N GLN A 210 3.87 -10.14 -19.74
CA GLN A 210 3.62 -11.17 -18.76
C GLN A 210 2.27 -11.01 -18.04
N LEU A 211 1.74 -9.77 -17.90
CA LEU A 211 0.43 -9.51 -17.32
C LEU A 211 -0.71 -10.29 -18.02
N PHE A 212 -0.61 -10.46 -19.33
CA PHE A 212 -1.64 -11.13 -20.14
C PHE A 212 -1.31 -12.60 -20.46
N GLU A 213 -0.05 -13.03 -20.25
CA GLU A 213 0.40 -14.38 -20.62
C GLU A 213 0.50 -15.33 -19.43
N ASN A 214 1.02 -14.88 -18.26
CA ASN A 214 1.37 -15.79 -17.17
C ASN A 214 0.17 -16.27 -16.36
N ILE A 215 -0.77 -15.37 -16.06
CA ILE A 215 -2.01 -15.72 -15.35
C ILE A 215 -3.19 -15.30 -16.23
N PRO A 216 -3.65 -16.18 -17.13
CA PRO A 216 -4.77 -15.85 -17.99
C PRO A 216 -6.03 -15.61 -17.15
N TYR A 217 -6.86 -14.67 -17.61
CA TYR A 217 -8.16 -14.40 -17.02
C TYR A 217 -8.08 -13.83 -15.58
N ILE A 218 -7.16 -12.90 -15.28
CA ILE A 218 -7.27 -12.05 -14.08
C ILE A 218 -8.57 -11.27 -14.20
N ASN A 219 -9.42 -11.30 -13.17
CA ASN A 219 -10.78 -10.76 -13.24
C ASN A 219 -10.80 -9.24 -13.25
N VAL A 220 -9.96 -8.58 -12.47
CA VAL A 220 -9.89 -7.12 -12.39
C VAL A 220 -8.45 -6.65 -12.40
N ILE A 221 -8.13 -5.74 -13.30
CA ILE A 221 -6.83 -5.05 -13.37
C ILE A 221 -7.14 -3.57 -13.54
N MET A 222 -6.76 -2.73 -12.57
CA MET A 222 -6.97 -1.29 -12.63
C MET A 222 -5.75 -0.51 -12.15
N GLY A 223 -5.38 0.55 -12.89
CA GLY A 223 -4.27 1.45 -12.59
C GLY A 223 -3.84 2.26 -13.80
N GLY A 224 -2.62 2.75 -13.78
CA GLY A 224 -1.96 3.41 -14.91
C GLY A 224 -1.19 2.43 -15.81
N GLY A 225 -0.30 2.95 -16.67
CA GLY A 225 0.64 2.14 -17.46
C GLY A 225 0.23 1.90 -18.90
N ARG A 226 -0.80 2.58 -19.39
CA ARG A 226 -1.38 2.39 -20.73
C ARG A 226 -0.34 2.43 -21.86
N LYS A 227 0.67 3.32 -21.79
CA LYS A 227 1.70 3.46 -22.83
C LYS A 227 2.57 2.21 -23.03
N PHE A 228 2.76 1.38 -21.99
CA PHE A 228 3.56 0.16 -22.09
C PHE A 228 2.82 -0.98 -22.80
N MET A 229 1.51 -0.83 -22.99
CA MET A 229 0.64 -1.80 -23.67
C MET A 229 0.54 -1.53 -25.17
N TYR A 230 0.93 -0.34 -25.64
CA TYR A 230 0.76 0.11 -27.01
C TYR A 230 2.04 0.08 -27.84
N PRO A 231 1.93 -0.18 -29.15
CA PRO A 231 3.06 -0.13 -30.07
C PRO A 231 3.67 1.28 -30.10
N LYS A 232 4.96 1.35 -30.36
CA LYS A 232 5.72 2.60 -30.48
C LYS A 232 5.03 3.56 -31.45
N ASN A 233 4.92 4.82 -31.05
CA ASN A 233 4.30 5.92 -31.79
C ASN A 233 2.77 5.85 -31.91
N MET A 234 2.09 4.89 -31.31
CA MET A 234 0.63 4.96 -31.16
C MET A 234 0.30 6.05 -30.16
N SER A 235 -0.48 7.06 -30.60
CA SER A 235 -0.90 8.16 -29.72
C SER A 235 -1.76 7.64 -28.56
N ASP A 236 -1.62 8.30 -27.42
CA ASP A 236 -2.45 8.02 -26.24
C ASP A 236 -3.87 8.53 -26.47
N VAL A 237 -4.87 7.79 -25.96
CA VAL A 237 -6.29 8.11 -26.18
C VAL A 237 -6.72 9.40 -25.46
N GLU A 238 -6.08 9.74 -24.35
CA GLU A 238 -6.39 10.92 -23.54
C GLU A 238 -5.49 12.11 -23.88
N TYR A 239 -4.23 11.83 -24.28
CA TYR A 239 -3.21 12.84 -24.59
C TYR A 239 -2.67 12.68 -26.01
N PRO A 240 -3.52 12.77 -27.06
CA PRO A 240 -3.15 12.42 -28.44
C PRO A 240 -2.00 13.28 -29.00
N ASP A 241 -1.89 14.53 -28.54
CA ASP A 241 -0.88 15.49 -29.00
C ASP A 241 0.43 15.45 -28.19
N MET A 242 0.49 14.61 -27.14
CA MET A 242 1.65 14.51 -26.25
C MET A 242 2.48 13.26 -26.55
N THR A 243 3.49 13.37 -27.41
CA THR A 243 4.34 12.24 -27.83
C THR A 243 5.05 11.51 -26.68
N LYS A 244 5.32 12.19 -25.55
CA LYS A 244 5.89 11.56 -24.34
C LYS A 244 4.99 10.47 -23.74
N TYR A 245 3.69 10.48 -24.05
CA TYR A 245 2.71 9.50 -23.59
C TYR A 245 2.36 8.46 -24.65
N SER A 246 2.90 8.57 -25.86
CA SER A 246 2.73 7.56 -26.91
C SER A 246 3.25 6.19 -26.48
N GLY A 247 2.73 5.14 -27.10
CA GLY A 247 3.16 3.77 -26.88
C GLY A 247 4.66 3.56 -27.00
N THR A 248 5.20 2.58 -26.28
CA THR A 248 6.65 2.32 -26.20
C THR A 248 7.11 1.05 -26.90
N ARG A 249 6.21 0.09 -27.15
CA ARG A 249 6.57 -1.27 -27.60
C ARG A 249 7.23 -1.28 -28.97
N LYS A 250 8.42 -1.92 -29.06
CA LYS A 250 9.19 -2.13 -30.31
C LYS A 250 8.66 -3.32 -31.11
N ASP A 251 8.04 -4.32 -30.45
CA ASP A 251 7.48 -5.52 -31.07
C ASP A 251 6.21 -5.26 -31.87
N LYS A 252 5.72 -4.02 -31.89
CA LYS A 252 4.52 -3.54 -32.58
C LYS A 252 3.21 -4.14 -32.06
N ARG A 253 3.21 -4.85 -30.96
CA ARG A 253 2.00 -5.43 -30.35
C ARG A 253 1.16 -4.35 -29.68
N ASN A 254 -0.18 -4.49 -29.80
CA ASN A 254 -1.15 -3.76 -29.00
C ASN A 254 -1.75 -4.73 -28.00
N LEU A 255 -1.20 -4.78 -26.79
CA LEU A 255 -1.62 -5.75 -25.78
C LEU A 255 -3.06 -5.54 -25.29
N VAL A 256 -3.61 -4.31 -25.39
CA VAL A 256 -5.01 -4.03 -25.06
C VAL A 256 -5.93 -4.66 -26.10
N GLU A 257 -5.64 -4.50 -27.40
CA GLU A 257 -6.43 -5.12 -28.46
C GLU A 257 -6.30 -6.66 -28.44
N GLU A 258 -5.13 -7.18 -28.15
CA GLU A 258 -4.94 -8.63 -27.97
C GLU A 258 -5.78 -9.16 -26.80
N TRP A 259 -5.83 -8.42 -25.68
CA TRP A 259 -6.68 -8.77 -24.54
C TRP A 259 -8.17 -8.73 -24.92
N LYS A 260 -8.64 -7.66 -25.58
CA LYS A 260 -10.03 -7.56 -26.06
C LYS A 260 -10.40 -8.74 -26.98
N ASN A 261 -9.52 -9.07 -27.92
CA ASN A 261 -9.73 -10.18 -28.84
C ASN A 261 -9.81 -11.54 -28.12
N LYS A 262 -8.94 -11.74 -27.11
CA LYS A 262 -8.94 -12.95 -26.28
C LYS A 262 -10.21 -13.07 -25.44
N MET A 263 -10.77 -11.93 -25.00
CA MET A 263 -11.93 -11.87 -24.11
C MET A 263 -13.26 -11.64 -24.84
N LYS A 264 -13.28 -11.68 -26.18
CA LYS A 264 -14.45 -11.31 -27.00
C LYS A 264 -15.73 -12.10 -26.69
N ASP A 265 -15.58 -13.36 -26.24
CA ASP A 265 -16.69 -14.26 -25.91
C ASP A 265 -17.03 -14.26 -24.41
N GLU A 266 -16.36 -13.43 -23.62
CA GLU A 266 -16.50 -13.28 -22.17
C GLU A 266 -17.22 -11.98 -21.81
N LYS A 267 -17.74 -11.88 -20.58
CA LYS A 267 -18.27 -10.62 -20.04
C LYS A 267 -17.11 -9.70 -19.64
N ALA A 268 -16.41 -9.17 -20.62
CA ALA A 268 -15.19 -8.40 -20.44
C ALA A 268 -15.38 -6.95 -20.89
N GLN A 269 -14.78 -6.01 -20.14
CA GLN A 269 -14.79 -4.59 -20.42
C GLN A 269 -13.39 -3.99 -20.31
N TYR A 270 -13.05 -3.11 -21.26
CA TYR A 270 -11.89 -2.23 -21.18
C TYR A 270 -12.38 -0.80 -20.97
N VAL A 271 -11.83 -0.13 -19.96
CA VAL A 271 -12.12 1.26 -19.63
C VAL A 271 -10.83 2.05 -19.46
N TRP A 272 -10.84 3.34 -19.78
CA TRP A 272 -9.68 4.19 -19.66
C TRP A 272 -9.95 5.52 -18.95
N ASN A 273 -11.21 5.78 -18.54
CA ASN A 273 -11.58 6.96 -17.76
C ASN A 273 -12.68 6.63 -16.74
N LYS A 274 -12.90 7.56 -15.83
CA LYS A 274 -13.85 7.44 -14.72
C LYS A 274 -15.30 7.30 -15.18
N GLU A 275 -15.70 8.01 -16.24
CA GLU A 275 -17.07 7.94 -16.76
C GLU A 275 -17.40 6.51 -17.24
N GLN A 276 -16.51 5.93 -18.04
CA GLN A 276 -16.64 4.53 -18.48
C GLN A 276 -16.67 3.57 -17.29
N LEU A 277 -15.79 3.76 -16.29
CA LEU A 277 -15.77 2.93 -15.10
C LEU A 277 -17.10 2.99 -14.33
N LYS A 278 -17.67 4.18 -14.16
CA LYS A 278 -18.94 4.39 -13.45
C LYS A 278 -20.17 3.91 -14.22
N SER A 279 -20.10 3.85 -15.54
CA SER A 279 -21.21 3.35 -16.38
C SER A 279 -21.37 1.83 -16.33
N LEU A 280 -20.38 1.09 -15.80
CA LEU A 280 -20.44 -0.36 -15.71
C LEU A 280 -21.50 -0.82 -14.71
N ASN A 281 -22.24 -1.87 -15.06
CA ASN A 281 -22.96 -2.67 -14.08
C ASN A 281 -22.03 -3.82 -13.62
N PRO A 282 -21.51 -3.80 -12.39
CA PRO A 282 -20.55 -4.81 -11.92
C PRO A 282 -21.08 -6.26 -11.97
N LYS A 283 -22.41 -6.46 -11.97
CA LYS A 283 -23.02 -7.80 -12.07
C LYS A 283 -22.91 -8.41 -13.47
N ASP A 284 -22.73 -7.58 -14.48
CA ASP A 284 -22.65 -7.99 -15.89
C ASP A 284 -21.21 -8.07 -16.39
N VAL A 285 -20.21 -7.91 -15.49
CA VAL A 285 -18.79 -7.92 -15.82
C VAL A 285 -18.08 -9.00 -15.00
N ASP A 286 -17.37 -9.89 -15.69
CA ASP A 286 -16.52 -10.91 -15.08
C ASP A 286 -15.03 -10.54 -15.20
N TYR A 287 -14.66 -9.74 -16.22
CA TYR A 287 -13.29 -9.31 -16.49
C TYR A 287 -13.25 -7.82 -16.81
N LEU A 288 -12.44 -7.08 -16.06
CA LEU A 288 -12.25 -5.65 -16.23
C LEU A 288 -10.76 -5.31 -16.39
N LEU A 289 -10.42 -4.63 -17.47
CA LEU A 289 -9.13 -3.98 -17.67
C LEU A 289 -9.35 -2.46 -17.67
N GLY A 290 -8.90 -1.77 -16.62
CA GLY A 290 -8.95 -0.32 -16.46
C GLY A 290 -7.56 0.29 -16.49
N LEU A 291 -7.20 1.01 -17.56
CA LEU A 291 -5.92 1.69 -17.69
C LEU A 291 -6.18 3.19 -17.85
N PHE A 292 -6.13 3.92 -16.74
CA PHE A 292 -6.64 5.29 -16.66
C PHE A 292 -5.59 6.35 -17.03
N GLU A 293 -4.30 6.00 -16.96
CA GLU A 293 -3.20 6.90 -17.29
C GLU A 293 -2.12 6.22 -18.14
N PRO A 294 -1.38 6.97 -18.96
CA PRO A 294 -0.25 6.40 -19.71
C PRO A 294 0.93 5.95 -18.82
N LEU A 295 1.14 6.62 -17.68
CA LEU A 295 2.11 6.30 -16.63
C LEU A 295 1.36 5.97 -15.32
N ASP A 296 1.87 6.45 -14.18
CA ASP A 296 1.18 6.31 -12.89
C ASP A 296 -0.06 7.20 -12.85
N MET A 297 -1.04 6.87 -11.99
CA MET A 297 -2.16 7.75 -11.71
C MET A 297 -1.65 9.08 -11.15
N PRO A 298 -2.35 10.21 -11.37
CA PRO A 298 -2.01 11.47 -10.71
C PRO A 298 -2.08 11.30 -9.18
N TYR A 299 -1.34 12.13 -8.44
CA TYR A 299 -1.57 12.23 -7.00
C TYR A 299 -3.02 12.62 -6.72
N ASP A 300 -3.61 12.12 -5.64
CA ASP A 300 -5.01 12.43 -5.28
C ASP A 300 -5.28 13.93 -5.21
N LEU A 301 -4.30 14.73 -4.72
CA LEU A 301 -4.36 16.19 -4.71
C LEU A 301 -4.27 16.86 -6.10
N ASP A 302 -3.79 16.15 -7.11
CA ASP A 302 -3.62 16.65 -8.48
C ASP A 302 -4.63 16.06 -9.46
N ARG A 303 -5.32 15.01 -9.03
CA ARG A 303 -6.25 14.23 -9.82
C ARG A 303 -7.40 15.09 -10.36
N ASN A 304 -7.71 14.92 -11.64
CA ASN A 304 -8.94 15.46 -12.20
C ASN A 304 -10.12 14.57 -11.75
N ILE A 305 -10.89 15.05 -10.79
CA ILE A 305 -11.99 14.29 -10.19
C ILE A 305 -13.11 13.88 -11.18
N ASN A 306 -13.13 14.46 -12.38
CA ASN A 306 -14.12 14.13 -13.42
C ASN A 306 -13.64 13.02 -14.35
N THR A 307 -12.35 12.94 -14.65
CA THR A 307 -11.77 11.98 -15.61
C THR A 307 -11.08 10.80 -14.95
N ASP A 308 -10.46 11.03 -13.76
CA ASP A 308 -9.64 10.04 -13.10
C ASP A 308 -10.37 9.44 -11.90
N PRO A 309 -10.50 8.11 -11.81
CA PRO A 309 -11.06 7.49 -10.62
C PRO A 309 -10.06 7.59 -9.44
N SER A 310 -10.57 7.77 -8.23
CA SER A 310 -9.75 7.62 -7.02
C SER A 310 -9.49 6.13 -6.72
N LEU A 311 -8.52 5.86 -5.83
CA LEU A 311 -8.27 4.50 -5.34
C LEU A 311 -9.54 3.90 -4.73
N THR A 312 -10.28 4.67 -3.94
CA THR A 312 -11.54 4.26 -3.33
C THR A 312 -12.58 3.87 -4.38
N GLU A 313 -12.74 4.65 -5.46
CA GLU A 313 -13.69 4.37 -6.54
C GLU A 313 -13.30 3.11 -7.33
N MET A 314 -12.00 2.90 -7.58
CA MET A 314 -11.52 1.67 -8.22
C MET A 314 -11.77 0.44 -7.35
N VAL A 315 -11.48 0.51 -6.04
CA VAL A 315 -11.70 -0.57 -5.08
C VAL A 315 -13.18 -0.94 -4.97
N GLU A 316 -14.08 0.04 -5.02
CA GLU A 316 -15.52 -0.20 -5.01
C GLU A 316 -15.96 -1.10 -6.18
N VAL A 317 -15.57 -0.73 -7.38
CA VAL A 317 -15.93 -1.49 -8.60
C VAL A 317 -15.27 -2.87 -8.58
N ALA A 318 -13.99 -2.95 -8.17
CA ALA A 318 -13.27 -4.22 -8.07
C ALA A 318 -13.97 -5.21 -7.15
N ILE A 319 -14.31 -4.81 -5.92
CA ILE A 319 -14.98 -5.69 -4.95
C ILE A 319 -16.33 -6.14 -5.49
N LYS A 320 -17.14 -5.25 -6.06
CA LYS A 320 -18.46 -5.58 -6.61
C LYS A 320 -18.39 -6.61 -7.76
N ILE A 321 -17.38 -6.52 -8.62
CA ILE A 321 -17.17 -7.51 -9.70
C ILE A 321 -16.68 -8.84 -9.10
N LEU A 322 -15.68 -8.80 -8.23
CA LEU A 322 -15.06 -10.01 -7.66
C LEU A 322 -16.03 -10.83 -6.81
N GLN A 323 -17.01 -10.18 -6.17
CA GLN A 323 -18.07 -10.82 -5.38
C GLN A 323 -19.05 -11.65 -6.20
N ASN A 324 -19.09 -11.51 -7.55
CA ASN A 324 -19.91 -12.37 -8.41
C ASN A 324 -19.50 -13.85 -8.31
N ASN A 325 -18.25 -14.14 -7.90
CA ASN A 325 -17.79 -15.52 -7.75
C ASN A 325 -18.22 -16.12 -6.38
N PRO A 326 -19.02 -17.19 -6.35
CA PRO A 326 -19.45 -17.83 -5.12
C PRO A 326 -18.29 -18.44 -4.29
N ASN A 327 -17.14 -18.74 -4.93
CA ASN A 327 -15.94 -19.23 -4.25
C ASN A 327 -15.16 -18.12 -3.53
N GLY A 328 -15.58 -16.85 -3.66
CA GLY A 328 -14.91 -15.68 -3.11
C GLY A 328 -13.75 -15.21 -3.97
N PHE A 329 -12.93 -14.32 -3.41
CA PHE A 329 -11.91 -13.62 -4.18
C PHE A 329 -10.61 -13.37 -3.40
N TYR A 330 -9.56 -13.00 -4.15
CA TYR A 330 -8.36 -12.34 -3.68
C TYR A 330 -8.23 -10.98 -4.38
N LEU A 331 -7.97 -9.92 -3.64
CA LEU A 331 -7.76 -8.58 -4.16
C LEU A 331 -6.48 -7.98 -3.57
N LEU A 332 -5.55 -7.57 -4.44
CA LEU A 332 -4.43 -6.70 -4.13
C LEU A 332 -4.85 -5.25 -4.39
N VAL A 333 -4.72 -4.41 -3.38
CA VAL A 333 -4.94 -2.95 -3.46
C VAL A 333 -3.67 -2.24 -3.07
N GLU A 334 -3.16 -1.38 -3.94
CA GLU A 334 -1.93 -0.65 -3.68
C GLU A 334 -2.16 0.87 -3.70
N GLY A 335 -1.77 1.52 -2.60
CA GLY A 335 -1.55 2.96 -2.52
C GLY A 335 -0.10 3.28 -2.91
N GLY A 336 0.22 3.12 -4.19
CA GLY A 336 1.62 3.14 -4.66
C GLY A 336 2.21 4.54 -4.78
N ARG A 337 1.36 5.60 -4.78
CA ARG A 337 1.86 6.96 -4.90
C ARG A 337 2.31 7.57 -3.56
N ILE A 338 2.13 6.87 -2.45
CA ILE A 338 2.70 7.27 -1.14
C ILE A 338 4.22 7.34 -1.26
N ASP A 339 4.82 6.27 -1.77
CA ASP A 339 6.26 6.14 -2.03
C ASP A 339 6.79 7.26 -2.94
N HIS A 340 6.15 7.46 -4.09
CA HIS A 340 6.57 8.51 -5.03
C HIS A 340 6.54 9.91 -4.40
N GLY A 341 5.55 10.19 -3.54
CA GLY A 341 5.47 11.44 -2.79
C GLY A 341 6.66 11.60 -1.83
N HIS A 342 7.07 10.53 -1.15
CA HIS A 342 8.25 10.53 -0.29
C HIS A 342 9.53 10.69 -1.09
N HIS A 343 9.74 9.94 -2.16
CA HIS A 343 10.92 10.08 -3.05
C HIS A 343 11.11 11.50 -3.57
N GLU A 344 10.01 12.20 -3.88
CA GLU A 344 10.04 13.59 -4.31
C GLU A 344 10.21 14.58 -3.14
N GLY A 345 10.28 14.12 -1.87
CA GLY A 345 10.31 14.95 -0.68
C GLY A 345 9.01 15.71 -0.40
N LYS A 346 7.92 15.36 -1.10
CA LYS A 346 6.62 16.02 -1.06
C LYS A 346 5.70 15.34 -0.05
N ALA A 347 5.98 15.53 1.23
CA ALA A 347 5.23 14.91 2.32
C ALA A 347 3.71 15.13 2.22
N LYS A 348 3.26 16.29 1.72
CA LYS A 348 1.83 16.56 1.58
C LYS A 348 1.17 15.66 0.54
N GLN A 349 1.84 15.37 -0.58
CA GLN A 349 1.37 14.40 -1.56
C GLN A 349 1.29 12.99 -0.94
N ALA A 350 2.39 12.52 -0.34
CA ALA A 350 2.46 11.19 0.27
C ALA A 350 1.38 10.96 1.34
N LEU A 351 1.17 11.93 2.23
CA LEU A 351 0.20 11.78 3.32
C LEU A 351 -1.26 11.82 2.83
N HIS A 352 -1.58 12.58 1.78
CA HIS A 352 -2.92 12.55 1.17
C HIS A 352 -3.19 11.22 0.48
N GLU A 353 -2.21 10.63 -0.21
CA GLU A 353 -2.31 9.27 -0.76
C GLU A 353 -2.59 8.23 0.34
N ALA A 354 -1.89 8.33 1.49
CA ALA A 354 -2.13 7.44 2.62
C ALA A 354 -3.55 7.60 3.21
N VAL A 355 -4.08 8.83 3.26
CA VAL A 355 -5.46 9.10 3.70
C VAL A 355 -6.46 8.56 2.68
N GLU A 356 -6.20 8.66 1.37
CA GLU A 356 -7.08 8.07 0.34
C GLU A 356 -7.07 6.54 0.41
N MET A 357 -5.92 5.93 0.65
CA MET A 357 -5.85 4.47 0.91
C MET A 357 -6.67 4.08 2.15
N ASP A 358 -6.62 4.86 3.22
CA ASP A 358 -7.44 4.62 4.42
C ASP A 358 -8.96 4.69 4.12
N ARG A 359 -9.39 5.59 3.24
CA ARG A 359 -10.78 5.63 2.75
C ARG A 359 -11.16 4.36 2.00
N ALA A 360 -10.25 3.84 1.15
CA ALA A 360 -10.46 2.59 0.43
C ALA A 360 -10.56 1.39 1.38
N ILE A 361 -9.74 1.33 2.44
CA ILE A 361 -9.81 0.32 3.49
C ILE A 361 -11.18 0.36 4.19
N GLY A 362 -11.64 1.54 4.56
CA GLY A 362 -12.95 1.73 5.19
C GLY A 362 -14.11 1.31 4.27
N LEU A 363 -14.04 1.66 2.98
CA LEU A 363 -15.03 1.23 2.00
C LEU A 363 -15.07 -0.29 1.86
N ALA A 364 -13.92 -0.93 1.70
CA ALA A 364 -13.84 -2.39 1.59
C ALA A 364 -14.42 -3.10 2.82
N GLY A 365 -14.17 -2.56 4.03
CA GLY A 365 -14.77 -3.06 5.26
C GLY A 365 -16.32 -3.00 5.27
N ARG A 366 -16.90 -1.96 4.65
CA ARG A 366 -18.36 -1.84 4.51
C ARG A 366 -18.95 -2.75 3.43
N LEU A 367 -18.18 -3.08 2.42
CA LEU A 367 -18.62 -3.94 1.30
C LEU A 367 -18.44 -5.44 1.57
N THR A 368 -17.70 -5.81 2.62
CA THR A 368 -17.37 -7.21 2.94
C THR A 368 -17.73 -7.54 4.39
N SER A 369 -17.80 -8.84 4.69
CA SER A 369 -18.08 -9.30 6.06
C SER A 369 -16.79 -9.69 6.78
N ILE A 370 -16.60 -9.20 8.00
CA ILE A 370 -15.51 -9.61 8.89
C ILE A 370 -15.52 -11.12 9.21
N HIS A 371 -16.68 -11.78 9.04
CA HIS A 371 -16.82 -13.20 9.37
C HIS A 371 -16.27 -14.14 8.30
N ASP A 372 -16.07 -13.65 7.05
CA ASP A 372 -15.62 -14.45 5.91
C ASP A 372 -14.51 -13.79 5.09
N THR A 373 -14.11 -12.58 5.43
CA THR A 373 -13.07 -11.83 4.72
C THR A 373 -11.89 -11.54 5.65
N LEU A 374 -10.71 -12.05 5.30
CA LEU A 374 -9.45 -11.64 5.90
C LEU A 374 -8.91 -10.42 5.17
N SER A 375 -8.83 -9.30 5.86
CA SER A 375 -8.20 -8.08 5.38
C SER A 375 -6.87 -7.87 6.10
N VAL A 376 -5.81 -7.64 5.34
CA VAL A 376 -4.47 -7.32 5.82
C VAL A 376 -4.06 -5.97 5.22
N VAL A 377 -3.53 -5.07 6.05
CA VAL A 377 -2.96 -3.78 5.62
C VAL A 377 -1.51 -3.74 6.06
N THR A 378 -0.61 -3.45 5.13
CA THR A 378 0.82 -3.35 5.44
C THR A 378 1.52 -2.37 4.49
N ALA A 379 2.81 -2.20 4.68
CA ALA A 379 3.73 -1.56 3.75
C ALA A 379 4.76 -2.56 3.27
N ASP A 380 5.46 -2.21 2.21
CA ASP A 380 6.58 -2.98 1.67
C ASP A 380 7.91 -2.59 2.33
N HIS A 381 8.10 -1.30 2.58
CA HIS A 381 9.20 -0.67 3.33
C HIS A 381 8.73 0.69 3.87
N SER A 382 9.64 1.43 4.50
CA SER A 382 9.46 2.81 4.92
C SER A 382 10.29 3.78 4.08
N HIS A 383 10.33 5.04 4.49
CA HIS A 383 11.20 6.10 3.98
C HIS A 383 11.99 6.74 5.13
N VAL A 384 13.07 7.48 4.80
CA VAL A 384 13.82 8.26 5.80
C VAL A 384 13.05 9.54 6.20
N PHE A 385 11.77 9.36 6.42
CA PHE A 385 10.76 10.35 6.78
C PHE A 385 10.51 10.36 8.30
N SER A 386 10.45 11.54 8.89
CA SER A 386 10.09 11.68 10.30
C SER A 386 9.41 13.02 10.56
N PHE A 387 8.77 13.16 11.72
CA PHE A 387 8.30 14.44 12.21
C PHE A 387 8.65 14.59 13.71
N GLY A 388 8.91 15.84 14.13
CA GLY A 388 9.42 16.11 15.47
C GLY A 388 9.44 17.59 15.81
N GLY A 389 10.47 18.04 16.60
CA GLY A 389 10.64 19.44 16.96
C GLY A 389 9.79 19.89 18.15
N TYR A 390 9.27 18.95 18.98
CA TYR A 390 8.39 19.24 20.13
C TYR A 390 7.18 20.10 19.76
N THR A 391 6.60 19.84 18.59
CA THR A 391 5.38 20.51 18.11
C THR A 391 4.23 20.29 19.08
N HIS A 392 3.43 21.34 19.29
CA HIS A 392 2.26 21.24 20.14
C HIS A 392 1.19 20.36 19.49
N ARG A 393 0.40 19.66 20.30
CA ARG A 393 -0.80 18.93 19.83
C ARG A 393 -1.72 19.90 19.05
N GLY A 394 -2.26 19.44 17.93
CA GLY A 394 -3.10 20.25 17.05
C GLY A 394 -2.32 21.20 16.14
N ASN A 395 -0.98 21.24 16.21
CA ASN A 395 -0.20 21.95 15.21
C ASN A 395 -0.40 21.28 13.84
N THR A 396 -0.54 22.07 12.78
CA THR A 396 -0.68 21.47 11.44
C THR A 396 0.49 20.54 11.17
N ILE A 397 0.20 19.32 10.69
CA ILE A 397 1.26 18.31 10.42
C ILE A 397 2.31 18.85 9.42
N PHE A 398 1.90 19.75 8.53
CA PHE A 398 2.80 20.42 7.57
C PHE A 398 3.43 21.70 8.12
N GLY A 399 3.19 22.04 9.40
CA GLY A 399 3.61 23.30 9.99
C GLY A 399 5.08 23.33 10.43
N LEU A 400 5.45 24.49 10.93
CA LEU A 400 6.77 24.73 11.52
C LEU A 400 6.85 24.14 12.92
N ALA A 401 8.06 23.72 13.31
CA ALA A 401 8.39 23.49 14.71
C ALA A 401 8.25 24.82 15.52
N PRO A 402 7.80 24.75 16.78
CA PRO A 402 7.48 25.95 17.56
C PRO A 402 8.70 26.80 17.93
N LYS A 403 9.88 26.20 17.93
CA LYS A 403 11.14 26.88 18.21
C LYS A 403 12.05 26.86 16.98
N THR A 404 12.78 27.95 16.79
CA THR A 404 13.89 27.97 15.82
C THR A 404 15.04 27.10 16.30
N SER A 405 15.91 26.71 15.39
CA SER A 405 17.17 26.04 15.72
C SER A 405 17.98 26.92 16.68
N ASP A 406 18.55 26.34 17.70
CA ASP A 406 19.44 26.98 18.67
C ASP A 406 20.87 27.21 18.15
N VAL A 407 21.18 26.64 16.96
CA VAL A 407 22.48 26.77 16.30
C VAL A 407 22.49 27.88 15.24
N ASP A 408 21.53 27.87 14.30
CA ASP A 408 21.48 28.81 13.19
C ASP A 408 20.30 29.81 13.27
N HIS A 409 19.48 29.73 14.33
CA HIS A 409 18.33 30.57 14.63
C HIS A 409 17.25 30.63 13.53
N LYS A 410 17.22 29.64 12.61
CA LYS A 410 16.26 29.53 11.52
C LYS A 410 15.13 28.57 11.86
N SER A 411 13.93 28.89 11.39
CA SER A 411 12.78 28.00 11.49
C SER A 411 13.00 26.73 10.64
N TYR A 412 12.31 25.66 11.02
CA TYR A 412 12.26 24.40 10.28
C TYR A 412 10.86 23.80 10.40
N THR A 413 10.50 22.93 9.44
CA THR A 413 9.22 22.22 9.46
C THR A 413 9.26 21.06 10.48
N SER A 414 8.10 20.69 11.03
CA SER A 414 8.03 19.50 11.89
C SER A 414 8.38 18.22 11.12
N ILE A 415 8.00 18.14 9.85
CA ILE A 415 8.37 17.06 8.94
C ILE A 415 9.77 17.31 8.38
N LEU A 416 10.62 16.29 8.48
CA LEU A 416 11.99 16.27 7.95
C LEU A 416 12.27 14.93 7.27
N TYR A 417 13.20 14.97 6.30
CA TYR A 417 13.74 13.77 5.66
C TYR A 417 15.23 13.58 5.99
N GLY A 418 15.67 12.34 6.06
CA GLY A 418 17.10 12.03 6.27
C GLY A 418 17.96 12.43 5.07
N ASN A 419 17.42 12.32 3.85
CA ASN A 419 18.06 12.72 2.60
C ASN A 419 17.01 13.15 1.57
N GLY A 420 17.45 13.63 0.42
CA GLY A 420 16.55 13.93 -0.70
C GLY A 420 16.65 15.34 -1.27
N PRO A 421 15.71 15.69 -2.18
CA PRO A 421 15.73 16.95 -2.91
C PRO A 421 15.39 18.19 -2.06
N GLY A 422 14.88 17.99 -0.85
CA GLY A 422 14.60 19.06 0.10
C GLY A 422 15.84 19.69 0.76
N TYR A 423 17.02 19.12 0.54
CA TYR A 423 18.26 19.76 0.97
C TYR A 423 18.52 21.02 0.15
N LYS A 424 18.43 22.20 0.80
CA LYS A 424 18.60 23.49 0.11
C LYS A 424 19.47 24.43 0.93
N LEU A 425 20.46 25.04 0.25
CA LEU A 425 21.28 26.10 0.79
C LEU A 425 20.98 27.42 0.08
N VAL A 426 20.78 28.48 0.86
CA VAL A 426 20.61 29.86 0.40
C VAL A 426 21.84 30.64 0.86
N LYS A 427 22.67 31.07 -0.09
CA LYS A 427 23.96 31.73 0.19
C LYS A 427 24.89 30.93 1.10
N GLY A 428 24.90 29.61 0.93
CA GLY A 428 25.76 28.70 1.72
C GLY A 428 25.22 28.29 3.07
N GLU A 429 24.03 28.74 3.46
CA GLU A 429 23.39 28.43 4.73
C GLU A 429 22.08 27.66 4.52
N ARG A 430 21.63 26.89 5.52
CA ARG A 430 20.34 26.21 5.49
C ARG A 430 19.19 27.20 5.21
N GLU A 431 18.27 26.83 4.32
CA GLU A 431 17.07 27.63 4.04
C GLU A 431 16.23 27.82 5.31
N ASN A 432 15.72 29.03 5.53
CA ASN A 432 14.78 29.29 6.63
C ASN A 432 13.37 28.94 6.16
N ALA A 433 12.76 27.91 6.77
CA ALA A 433 11.45 27.42 6.36
C ALA A 433 10.34 28.50 6.51
N SER A 434 10.45 29.43 7.46
CA SER A 434 9.41 30.45 7.69
C SER A 434 9.20 31.44 6.53
N VAL A 435 10.16 31.54 5.63
CA VAL A 435 10.04 32.43 4.44
C VAL A 435 9.74 31.65 3.15
N THR A 436 9.46 30.35 3.28
CA THR A 436 9.09 29.46 2.18
C THR A 436 7.59 29.22 2.16
N LYS A 437 7.11 28.58 1.10
CA LYS A 437 5.72 28.15 0.97
C LYS A 437 5.53 26.71 1.47
N TYR A 438 5.92 26.44 2.71
CA TYR A 438 5.99 25.09 3.28
C TYR A 438 4.63 24.37 3.38
N GLU A 439 3.51 25.06 3.22
CA GLU A 439 2.17 24.46 3.22
C GLU A 439 1.68 24.07 1.81
N GLU A 440 2.40 24.43 0.76
CA GLU A 440 2.00 24.06 -0.60
C GLU A 440 2.19 22.55 -0.85
N LYS A 441 1.33 21.98 -1.71
CA LYS A 441 1.32 20.54 -2.00
C LYS A 441 2.63 20.00 -2.59
N ASN A 442 3.38 20.84 -3.27
CA ASN A 442 4.65 20.49 -3.91
C ASN A 442 5.88 20.96 -3.12
N TYR A 443 5.70 21.43 -1.88
CA TYR A 443 6.83 21.75 -1.03
C TYR A 443 7.67 20.51 -0.74
N GLN A 444 8.98 20.64 -0.96
CA GLN A 444 9.96 19.63 -0.61
C GLN A 444 10.46 19.89 0.81
N ALA A 445 10.05 19.05 1.75
CA ALA A 445 10.44 19.21 3.15
C ALA A 445 11.95 19.07 3.33
N GLN A 446 12.50 19.80 4.30
CA GLN A 446 13.94 19.88 4.52
C GLN A 446 14.57 18.49 4.72
N ALA A 447 15.71 18.25 4.07
CA ALA A 447 16.49 17.02 4.16
C ALA A 447 17.89 17.29 4.69
N ALA A 448 18.51 16.30 5.35
CA ALA A 448 19.85 16.42 5.90
C ALA A 448 20.96 16.16 4.86
N VAL A 449 20.75 15.28 3.89
CA VAL A 449 21.72 14.91 2.86
C VAL A 449 21.16 15.21 1.48
N PRO A 450 21.92 15.88 0.57
CA PRO A 450 21.46 16.20 -0.77
C PRO A 450 21.44 14.95 -1.68
N LEU A 451 20.26 14.57 -2.14
CA LEU A 451 20.05 13.56 -3.18
C LEU A 451 18.99 14.06 -4.17
N SER A 452 19.02 13.54 -5.39
CA SER A 452 18.02 13.86 -6.44
C SER A 452 16.64 13.28 -6.12
N ALA A 453 16.61 12.18 -5.38
CA ALA A 453 15.42 11.53 -4.83
C ALA A 453 15.70 11.12 -3.38
N GLU A 454 14.69 11.15 -2.54
CA GLU A 454 14.75 10.62 -1.18
C GLU A 454 14.80 9.09 -1.23
N THR A 455 15.32 8.44 -0.21
CA THR A 455 15.53 6.99 -0.19
C THR A 455 14.61 6.27 0.78
N HIS A 456 14.42 4.98 0.54
CA HIS A 456 13.72 4.11 1.48
C HIS A 456 14.40 4.10 2.85
N GLY A 457 13.62 3.79 3.90
CA GLY A 457 14.07 3.43 5.24
C GLY A 457 14.20 1.91 5.39
N GLY A 458 15.05 1.48 6.29
CA GLY A 458 15.35 0.05 6.53
C GLY A 458 14.65 -0.56 7.75
N GLU A 459 13.77 0.20 8.42
CA GLU A 459 13.06 -0.27 9.61
C GLU A 459 11.89 -1.20 9.26
N ASP A 460 11.45 -1.95 10.28
CA ASP A 460 10.26 -2.80 10.20
C ASP A 460 8.99 -1.97 9.91
N VAL A 461 8.03 -2.56 9.23
CA VAL A 461 6.73 -1.94 8.94
C VAL A 461 5.60 -2.64 9.70
N ALA A 462 4.52 -1.89 9.96
CA ALA A 462 3.35 -2.44 10.63
C ALA A 462 2.51 -3.32 9.68
N VAL A 463 1.94 -4.39 10.24
CA VAL A 463 0.96 -5.27 9.57
C VAL A 463 -0.30 -5.30 10.42
N PHE A 464 -1.38 -4.73 9.91
CA PHE A 464 -2.69 -4.72 10.57
C PHE A 464 -3.56 -5.81 9.97
N ALA A 465 -4.31 -6.55 10.80
CA ALA A 465 -5.14 -7.64 10.32
C ALA A 465 -6.49 -7.73 11.03
N LYS A 466 -7.54 -8.07 10.27
CA LYS A 466 -8.87 -8.39 10.80
C LYS A 466 -9.56 -9.47 9.98
N GLY A 467 -10.41 -10.27 10.64
CA GLY A 467 -11.17 -11.35 10.01
C GLY A 467 -10.65 -12.73 10.36
N PRO A 468 -11.03 -13.77 9.61
CA PRO A 468 -10.65 -15.15 9.89
C PRO A 468 -9.13 -15.34 9.92
N MET A 469 -8.61 -15.99 10.98
CA MET A 469 -7.17 -16.27 11.18
C MET A 469 -6.26 -15.04 11.32
N ALA A 470 -6.82 -13.83 11.47
CA ALA A 470 -6.03 -12.60 11.58
C ALA A 470 -5.09 -12.61 12.81
N HIS A 471 -5.45 -13.32 13.87
CA HIS A 471 -4.64 -13.47 15.09
C HIS A 471 -3.28 -14.16 14.86
N LEU A 472 -3.07 -14.80 13.72
CA LEU A 472 -1.77 -15.38 13.35
C LEU A 472 -0.73 -14.31 12.98
N LEU A 473 -1.19 -13.08 12.68
CA LEU A 473 -0.34 -11.93 12.42
C LEU A 473 -0.10 -11.16 13.72
N HIS A 474 0.89 -11.59 14.49
CA HIS A 474 1.33 -10.98 15.75
C HIS A 474 2.86 -11.08 15.90
N GLY A 475 3.46 -10.28 16.79
CA GLY A 475 4.90 -10.24 17.05
C GLY A 475 5.70 -9.62 15.90
N VAL A 476 6.95 -10.00 15.77
CA VAL A 476 7.85 -9.55 14.69
C VAL A 476 8.13 -10.72 13.77
N GLN A 477 7.80 -10.58 12.49
CA GLN A 477 7.85 -11.66 11.51
C GLN A 477 8.68 -11.27 10.29
N GLU A 478 9.08 -12.27 9.50
CA GLU A 478 9.58 -12.03 8.15
C GLU A 478 8.42 -11.64 7.22
N GLN A 479 8.63 -10.69 6.32
CA GLN A 479 7.59 -10.16 5.44
C GLN A 479 6.97 -11.25 4.55
N ASN A 480 7.74 -12.26 4.16
CA ASN A 480 7.25 -13.40 3.39
C ASN A 480 6.26 -14.30 4.16
N TYR A 481 6.08 -14.11 5.46
CA TYR A 481 5.08 -14.84 6.26
C TYR A 481 3.64 -14.42 5.93
N ILE A 482 3.43 -13.16 5.51
CA ILE A 482 2.09 -12.59 5.24
C ILE A 482 1.27 -13.45 4.27
N PRO A 483 1.73 -13.77 3.04
CA PRO A 483 0.92 -14.55 2.11
C PRO A 483 0.73 -16.00 2.56
N HIS A 484 1.61 -16.55 3.41
CA HIS A 484 1.41 -17.88 3.99
C HIS A 484 0.25 -17.89 4.99
N VAL A 485 0.12 -16.86 5.85
CA VAL A 485 -1.05 -16.72 6.74
C VAL A 485 -2.33 -16.54 5.94
N MET A 486 -2.32 -15.67 4.91
CA MET A 486 -3.50 -15.47 4.06
C MET A 486 -3.89 -16.75 3.31
N ALA A 487 -2.91 -17.49 2.78
CA ALA A 487 -3.16 -18.76 2.12
C ALA A 487 -3.69 -19.83 3.08
N TYR A 488 -3.14 -19.90 4.31
CA TYR A 488 -3.64 -20.77 5.38
C TYR A 488 -5.09 -20.44 5.71
N ALA A 489 -5.41 -19.18 5.92
CA ALA A 489 -6.76 -18.74 6.26
C ALA A 489 -7.80 -19.13 5.19
N ALA A 490 -7.42 -19.07 3.89
CA ALA A 490 -8.32 -19.39 2.78
C ALA A 490 -8.22 -20.84 2.28
N CYS A 491 -7.31 -21.65 2.83
CA CYS A 491 -7.05 -23.04 2.38
C CYS A 491 -6.62 -23.13 0.91
N ILE A 492 -5.67 -22.28 0.52
CA ILE A 492 -5.15 -22.21 -0.86
C ILE A 492 -3.62 -22.44 -0.90
N GLY A 493 -3.08 -22.63 -2.08
CA GLY A 493 -1.65 -22.83 -2.29
C GLY A 493 -1.12 -24.05 -1.55
N GLN A 494 0.04 -23.90 -0.93
CA GLN A 494 0.71 -24.98 -0.18
C GLN A 494 0.21 -25.13 1.27
N ASN A 495 -0.54 -24.14 1.81
CA ASN A 495 -0.97 -24.09 3.20
C ASN A 495 -2.43 -24.57 3.39
N LYS A 496 -2.80 -25.70 2.79
CA LYS A 496 -4.20 -26.22 2.77
C LYS A 496 -4.43 -27.54 3.51
N ASN A 497 -3.39 -28.21 4.00
CA ASN A 497 -3.49 -29.57 4.56
C ASN A 497 -4.43 -29.65 5.78
N HIS A 498 -4.45 -28.61 6.63
CA HIS A 498 -5.33 -28.53 7.81
C HIS A 498 -6.83 -28.49 7.45
N CYS A 499 -7.18 -28.11 6.23
CA CYS A 499 -8.56 -28.05 5.76
C CYS A 499 -9.07 -29.43 5.33
N MET A 500 -8.20 -30.29 4.82
CA MET A 500 -8.54 -31.66 4.40
C MET A 500 -8.85 -32.57 5.61
N LEU A 501 -8.26 -32.28 6.77
CA LEU A 501 -8.46 -33.06 7.98
C LEU A 501 -9.86 -32.85 8.61
N LYS A 502 -10.52 -31.73 8.35
CA LYS A 502 -11.87 -31.44 8.87
C LYS A 502 -12.98 -32.08 8.04
N ASP A 503 -12.77 -32.26 6.75
CA ASP A 503 -13.75 -32.89 5.84
C ASP A 503 -13.71 -34.44 5.89
N GLY A 504 -12.63 -35.01 6.47
CA GLY A 504 -12.43 -36.46 6.62
C GLY A 504 -12.68 -37.04 8.01
N ALA A 505 -13.07 -36.21 9.00
CA ALA A 505 -13.28 -36.67 10.37
C ALA A 505 -14.69 -37.26 10.57
N VAL A 506 -15.00 -38.37 9.90
CA VAL A 506 -16.00 -39.34 10.36
C VAL A 506 -15.23 -40.38 11.16
N GLY A 507 -15.31 -40.28 12.49
CA GLY A 507 -15.09 -41.38 13.43
C GLY A 507 -13.65 -41.84 13.65
N LEU A 508 -12.88 -41.11 14.44
CA LEU A 508 -11.87 -41.74 15.31
C LEU A 508 -12.37 -41.66 16.75
N THR A 509 -12.99 -42.75 17.22
CA THR A 509 -13.17 -43.00 18.64
C THR A 509 -11.79 -42.98 19.31
N PRO A 510 -11.63 -42.30 20.47
CA PRO A 510 -10.38 -42.36 21.21
C PRO A 510 -10.18 -43.79 21.71
N MET A 511 -9.21 -44.50 21.18
CA MET A 511 -8.67 -45.69 21.83
C MET A 511 -7.98 -45.23 23.12
N PHE A 512 -8.66 -45.38 24.23
CA PHE A 512 -8.03 -45.36 25.54
C PHE A 512 -7.12 -46.61 25.62
N SER A 513 -5.84 -46.45 25.41
CA SER A 513 -4.86 -47.46 25.79
C SER A 513 -4.64 -47.35 27.29
N SER A 514 -5.19 -48.33 28.02
CA SER A 514 -4.92 -48.58 29.43
C SER A 514 -3.44 -48.93 29.60
N ILE A 515 -2.61 -48.00 29.99
CA ILE A 515 -1.26 -48.32 30.51
C ILE A 515 -1.45 -48.69 31.98
N ALA A 516 -1.44 -49.99 32.23
CA ALA A 516 -1.38 -50.56 33.58
C ALA A 516 -0.03 -50.20 34.20
N THR A 517 -0.07 -49.43 35.27
CA THR A 517 1.10 -49.09 36.08
C THR A 517 1.51 -50.31 36.88
N ILE A 518 2.64 -50.96 36.54
CA ILE A 518 3.31 -51.92 37.38
C ILE A 518 4.27 -51.14 38.30
N LEU A 519 3.83 -50.95 39.53
CA LEU A 519 4.67 -50.53 40.64
C LEU A 519 5.38 -51.75 41.20
N THR A 520 6.66 -51.93 40.93
CA THR A 520 7.53 -52.83 41.67
C THR A 520 8.32 -52.03 42.72
N VAL A 521 7.92 -52.28 43.96
CA VAL A 521 8.68 -51.87 45.13
C VAL A 521 9.91 -52.76 45.26
N THR A 522 11.10 -52.14 45.21
CA THR A 522 12.34 -52.76 45.76
C THR A 522 12.95 -51.80 46.78
N ARG A 523 12.68 -52.14 48.05
CA ARG A 523 13.55 -51.75 49.17
C ARG A 523 14.74 -52.69 49.18
N LEU A 524 15.96 -52.19 49.32
CA LEU A 524 16.95 -52.65 50.30
C LEU A 524 18.34 -52.04 50.05
N LEU A 525 18.84 -51.36 51.08
CA LEU A 525 20.17 -51.35 51.65
C LEU A 525 21.35 -50.69 50.87
N CYS A 526 21.81 -49.55 51.19
CA CYS A 526 22.87 -49.19 52.18
C CYS A 526 22.84 -47.67 52.43
#